data_9b123cb5006da24e43750b9ed2699578
#
_entry.id   9b123cb5006da24e43750b9ed2699578
#
_cell.length_a   1.000
_cell.length_b   1.000
_cell.length_c   1.000
_cell.angle_alpha   90.00
_cell.angle_beta   90.00
_cell.angle_gamma   90.00
#
_symmetry.space_group_name_H-M   'P 1'
#
loop_
_entity.id
_entity.type
_entity.pdbx_description
1 polymer ?
#
loop_
_entity_poly.entity_id
_entity_poly.type
_entity_poly.pdbx_seq_one_letter_code
_entity_poly.pdbx_strand_id
1 'polypeptide(L)'
;MPRVHGSAIFTRGQTQVMSIVTLGMKSEEQILDGLDEEDSKRYMHQYNFPSYSVGEARPSRGPGRREIGHGALAEKALVPVIPSEDEFPYSIRVVSEVLSSNGSTSQASICGSTLALMDAGVPIRKPVAGISTGLVTDKNNPERYIMLTDIQGIEDFFGDMDFKVGGTKDGITAIQVDIKIDGLTYDIIEQAFEKTKIARDYILDEIMAPVIEKPRDEISKYAPRILTATISTDKIKDVIGPGGKMINKIIDATGVKIDISDDGKVCIYSTDTDSGKKAMKMIMDIAREIEVGEIYDGTVTRIMNFGAFVDIGGGKEGLLLSLIHISEPTRLGMIS
;
A
#
# COMPACT_ATOMS: atom_id res chain seq x y z
N MET A 1 -1.99 -3.85 -16.90
CA MET A 1 -2.66 -2.59 -17.38
C MET A 1 -1.64 -1.47 -17.46
N PRO A 2 -1.69 -0.55 -18.45
CA PRO A 2 -0.54 0.35 -18.70
C PRO A 2 -0.39 1.53 -17.73
N ARG A 3 -1.41 1.90 -16.96
CA ARG A 3 -1.34 3.08 -16.07
C ARG A 3 -1.51 2.79 -14.58
N VAL A 4 -1.75 1.55 -14.22
CA VAL A 4 -1.84 1.13 -12.81
C VAL A 4 -0.44 0.94 -12.22
N HIS A 5 -0.35 0.89 -10.90
CA HIS A 5 0.94 0.70 -10.23
C HIS A 5 1.38 -0.77 -10.27
N GLY A 6 0.44 -1.70 -10.22
CA GLY A 6 0.63 -3.11 -10.48
C GLY A 6 -0.70 -3.78 -10.82
N SER A 7 -0.68 -4.85 -11.59
CA SER A 7 -1.89 -5.59 -11.93
C SER A 7 -1.58 -7.01 -12.34
N ALA A 8 -2.52 -7.91 -12.08
CA ALA A 8 -2.49 -9.27 -12.57
C ALA A 8 -3.90 -9.78 -12.86
N ILE A 9 -3.98 -10.76 -13.74
CA ILE A 9 -5.19 -11.55 -13.97
C ILE A 9 -4.86 -12.98 -13.59
N PHE A 10 -5.69 -13.56 -12.71
CA PHE A 10 -5.60 -14.96 -12.36
C PHE A 10 -6.80 -15.69 -12.93
N THR A 11 -6.55 -16.75 -13.69
CA THR A 11 -7.57 -17.51 -14.38
C THR A 11 -7.53 -18.98 -13.95
N ARG A 12 -8.69 -19.51 -13.59
CA ARG A 12 -8.90 -20.93 -13.29
C ARG A 12 -10.17 -21.39 -14.02
N GLY A 13 -9.99 -22.11 -15.12
CA GLY A 13 -11.10 -22.52 -15.98
C GLY A 13 -11.97 -21.33 -16.38
N GLN A 14 -13.22 -21.31 -15.94
CA GLN A 14 -14.17 -20.22 -16.21
C GLN A 14 -14.08 -19.06 -15.20
N THR A 15 -13.38 -19.23 -14.08
CA THR A 15 -13.20 -18.17 -13.10
C THR A 15 -12.02 -17.30 -13.49
N GLN A 16 -12.25 -16.00 -13.55
CA GLN A 16 -11.21 -15.01 -13.85
C GLN A 16 -11.35 -13.79 -12.93
N VAL A 17 -10.26 -13.42 -12.29
CA VAL A 17 -10.17 -12.25 -11.40
C VAL A 17 -9.01 -11.37 -11.82
N MET A 18 -9.29 -10.08 -11.94
CA MET A 18 -8.27 -9.05 -12.18
C MET A 18 -8.01 -8.32 -10.86
N SER A 19 -6.78 -8.34 -10.39
CA SER A 19 -6.34 -7.58 -9.22
C SER A 19 -5.48 -6.40 -9.63
N ILE A 20 -5.74 -5.24 -9.03
CA ILE A 20 -5.12 -3.95 -9.35
C ILE A 20 -4.58 -3.35 -8.06
N VAL A 21 -3.32 -2.94 -8.07
CA VAL A 21 -2.66 -2.29 -6.94
C VAL A 21 -2.51 -0.79 -7.18
N THR A 22 -2.85 -0.02 -6.17
CA THR A 22 -2.56 1.42 -6.07
C THR A 22 -1.71 1.65 -4.84
N LEU A 23 -0.57 2.31 -5.02
CA LEU A 23 0.32 2.77 -3.96
C LEU A 23 0.00 4.23 -3.67
N GLY A 24 -0.22 4.54 -2.42
CA GLY A 24 -0.61 5.87 -1.97
C GLY A 24 0.28 6.39 -0.85
N MET A 25 -0.07 7.56 -0.34
CA MET A 25 0.60 8.20 0.79
C MET A 25 0.02 7.70 2.11
N LYS A 26 0.69 8.01 3.21
CA LYS A 26 0.20 7.72 4.56
C LYS A 26 -1.17 8.38 4.82
N SER A 27 -1.37 9.60 4.41
CA SER A 27 -2.66 10.32 4.52
C SER A 27 -3.81 9.69 3.70
N GLU A 28 -3.54 8.71 2.84
CA GLU A 28 -4.53 7.96 2.06
C GLU A 28 -4.87 6.60 2.71
N GLU A 29 -4.38 6.33 3.91
CA GLU A 29 -4.80 5.19 4.71
C GLU A 29 -6.29 5.27 5.05
N GLN A 30 -6.92 4.13 5.20
CA GLN A 30 -8.31 4.07 5.64
C GLN A 30 -8.37 4.41 7.12
N ILE A 31 -9.05 5.49 7.48
CA ILE A 31 -9.33 5.82 8.88
C ILE A 31 -10.39 4.83 9.40
N LEU A 32 -10.13 4.25 10.56
CA LEU A 32 -11.03 3.35 11.26
C LEU A 32 -11.67 4.12 12.43
N ASP A 33 -12.98 4.31 12.34
CA ASP A 33 -13.78 4.94 13.41
C ASP A 33 -14.58 3.84 14.12
N GLY A 34 -13.87 3.00 14.87
CA GLY A 34 -14.39 1.83 15.57
C GLY A 34 -14.08 1.86 17.06
N LEU A 35 -14.36 0.72 17.74
CA LEU A 35 -14.02 0.52 19.15
C LEU A 35 -12.68 -0.21 19.33
N ASP A 36 -12.03 -0.58 18.24
CA ASP A 36 -10.74 -1.26 18.23
C ASP A 36 -9.59 -0.26 18.44
N GLU A 37 -8.43 -0.76 18.85
CA GLU A 37 -7.24 0.07 19.11
C GLU A 37 -6.59 0.62 17.83
N GLU A 38 -6.93 0.06 16.66
CA GLU A 38 -6.38 0.48 15.38
C GLU A 38 -7.16 1.69 14.84
N ASP A 39 -6.48 2.83 14.67
CA ASP A 39 -7.05 4.08 14.16
C ASP A 39 -7.00 4.17 12.63
N SER A 40 -6.11 3.44 11.98
CA SER A 40 -5.95 3.44 10.53
C SER A 40 -5.54 2.08 9.97
N LYS A 41 -5.73 1.91 8.68
CA LYS A 41 -5.43 0.70 7.95
C LYS A 41 -4.63 1.03 6.70
N ARG A 42 -3.36 0.62 6.70
CA ARG A 42 -2.40 0.86 5.63
C ARG A 42 -2.61 -0.06 4.42
N TYR A 43 -2.94 -1.32 4.67
CA TYR A 43 -3.26 -2.29 3.62
C TYR A 43 -4.77 -2.49 3.53
N MET A 44 -5.33 -2.23 2.37
CA MET A 44 -6.76 -2.31 2.08
C MET A 44 -7.00 -3.25 0.92
N HIS A 45 -7.93 -4.20 1.07
CA HIS A 45 -8.34 -5.10 0.02
C HIS A 45 -9.83 -4.97 -0.27
N GLN A 46 -10.16 -4.50 -1.45
CA GLN A 46 -11.53 -4.39 -1.94
C GLN A 46 -11.80 -5.50 -2.96
N TYR A 47 -12.92 -6.18 -2.82
CA TYR A 47 -13.35 -7.25 -3.71
C TYR A 47 -14.70 -6.88 -4.31
N ASN A 48 -14.80 -6.91 -5.63
CA ASN A 48 -16.00 -6.59 -6.38
C ASN A 48 -16.47 -7.84 -7.15
N PHE A 49 -17.76 -8.16 -6.98
CA PHE A 49 -18.42 -9.29 -7.63
C PHE A 49 -19.63 -8.81 -8.43
N PRO A 50 -19.41 -8.18 -9.60
CA PRO A 50 -20.49 -7.65 -10.41
C PRO A 50 -21.35 -8.76 -11.00
N SER A 51 -22.63 -8.48 -11.18
CA SER A 51 -23.61 -9.47 -11.65
C SER A 51 -23.27 -10.08 -13.01
N TYR A 52 -22.61 -9.33 -13.89
CA TYR A 52 -22.17 -9.85 -15.18
C TYR A 52 -21.19 -11.02 -15.07
N SER A 53 -20.43 -11.13 -13.95
CA SER A 53 -19.47 -12.20 -13.75
C SER A 53 -20.09 -13.60 -13.69
N VAL A 54 -21.38 -13.68 -13.39
CA VAL A 54 -22.21 -14.90 -13.40
C VAL A 54 -23.30 -14.86 -14.46
N GLY A 55 -23.21 -13.93 -15.42
CA GLY A 55 -24.19 -13.82 -16.51
C GLY A 55 -25.54 -13.23 -16.10
N GLU A 56 -25.63 -12.57 -14.95
CA GLU A 56 -26.87 -11.98 -14.45
C GLU A 56 -26.97 -10.49 -14.75
N ALA A 57 -28.16 -9.99 -14.99
CA ALA A 57 -28.48 -8.58 -15.10
C ALA A 57 -29.19 -8.08 -13.85
N ARG A 58 -28.47 -7.48 -12.93
CA ARG A 58 -29.00 -6.90 -11.69
C ARG A 58 -28.51 -5.47 -11.48
N PRO A 59 -29.31 -4.60 -10.83
CA PRO A 59 -28.84 -3.29 -10.40
C PRO A 59 -27.67 -3.42 -9.41
N SER A 60 -26.64 -2.60 -9.57
CA SER A 60 -25.57 -2.48 -8.57
C SER A 60 -26.07 -1.63 -7.38
N ARG A 61 -26.04 -2.20 -6.17
CA ARG A 61 -26.50 -1.53 -4.94
C ARG A 61 -25.40 -1.41 -3.88
N GLY A 62 -24.13 -1.41 -4.31
CA GLY A 62 -22.97 -1.48 -3.42
C GLY A 62 -22.61 -2.93 -3.03
N PRO A 63 -21.54 -3.11 -2.24
CA PRO A 63 -21.01 -4.42 -1.89
C PRO A 63 -21.97 -5.19 -0.98
N GLY A 64 -22.24 -6.45 -1.34
CA GLY A 64 -23.01 -7.39 -0.52
C GLY A 64 -22.12 -8.06 0.55
N ARG A 65 -22.75 -8.85 1.43
CA ARG A 65 -22.04 -9.59 2.49
C ARG A 65 -20.96 -10.54 1.95
N ARG A 66 -21.22 -11.17 0.79
CA ARG A 66 -20.24 -12.05 0.12
C ARG A 66 -19.00 -11.28 -0.30
N GLU A 67 -19.18 -10.10 -0.89
CA GLU A 67 -18.06 -9.24 -1.33
C GLU A 67 -17.22 -8.77 -0.14
N ILE A 68 -17.87 -8.36 0.94
CA ILE A 68 -17.18 -7.98 2.19
C ILE A 68 -16.40 -9.15 2.76
N GLY A 69 -17.03 -10.34 2.88
CA GLY A 69 -16.39 -11.53 3.44
C GLY A 69 -15.22 -12.06 2.59
N HIS A 70 -15.37 -12.06 1.26
CA HIS A 70 -14.30 -12.47 0.34
C HIS A 70 -13.14 -11.47 0.34
N GLY A 71 -13.43 -10.16 0.38
CA GLY A 71 -12.42 -9.12 0.53
C GLY A 71 -11.64 -9.26 1.84
N ALA A 72 -12.34 -9.47 2.95
CA ALA A 72 -11.73 -9.68 4.26
C ALA A 72 -10.85 -10.94 4.31
N LEU A 73 -11.27 -12.03 3.65
CA LEU A 73 -10.45 -13.25 3.55
C LEU A 73 -9.15 -12.98 2.80
N ALA A 74 -9.23 -12.34 1.63
CA ALA A 74 -8.07 -12.03 0.82
C ALA A 74 -7.12 -11.04 1.54
N GLU A 75 -7.67 -10.07 2.25
CA GLU A 75 -6.91 -9.15 3.07
C GLU A 75 -6.16 -9.87 4.19
N LYS A 76 -6.85 -10.67 5.00
CA LYS A 76 -6.24 -11.45 6.08
C LYS A 76 -5.16 -12.41 5.57
N ALA A 77 -5.34 -12.97 4.37
CA ALA A 77 -4.36 -13.85 3.76
C ALA A 77 -3.05 -13.14 3.41
N LEU A 78 -3.11 -11.86 3.05
CA LEU A 78 -1.96 -11.09 2.56
C LEU A 78 -1.29 -10.21 3.62
N VAL A 79 -2.04 -9.71 4.63
CA VAL A 79 -1.48 -8.86 5.71
C VAL A 79 -0.19 -9.40 6.31
N PRO A 80 -0.04 -10.72 6.64
CA PRO A 80 1.18 -11.23 7.25
C PRO A 80 2.44 -11.14 6.37
N VAL A 81 2.28 -10.97 5.06
CA VAL A 81 3.40 -10.89 4.10
C VAL A 81 3.67 -9.48 3.60
N ILE A 82 2.80 -8.51 3.93
CA ILE A 82 3.02 -7.10 3.60
C ILE A 82 4.24 -6.59 4.39
N PRO A 83 5.17 -5.84 3.74
CA PRO A 83 6.30 -5.23 4.43
C PRO A 83 5.85 -4.21 5.48
N SER A 84 6.68 -3.95 6.47
CA SER A 84 6.42 -2.90 7.47
C SER A 84 6.40 -1.49 6.84
N GLU A 85 5.89 -0.50 7.56
CA GLU A 85 5.88 0.90 7.11
C GLU A 85 7.32 1.43 6.93
N ASP A 86 8.25 1.01 7.77
CA ASP A 86 9.66 1.42 7.66
C ASP A 86 10.36 0.86 6.44
N GLU A 87 9.99 -0.37 6.02
CA GLU A 87 10.55 -1.01 4.83
C GLU A 87 9.92 -0.48 3.53
N PHE A 88 8.62 -0.18 3.58
CA PHE A 88 7.86 0.26 2.41
C PHE A 88 6.76 1.27 2.81
N PRO A 89 7.08 2.56 2.89
CA PRO A 89 6.23 3.59 3.49
C PRO A 89 5.07 4.05 2.59
N TYR A 90 4.38 3.11 1.96
CA TYR A 90 3.19 3.37 1.14
C TYR A 90 1.93 2.81 1.80
N SER A 91 0.83 3.52 1.70
CA SER A 91 -0.48 2.90 1.79
C SER A 91 -0.70 2.04 0.55
N ILE A 92 -1.29 0.86 0.72
CA ILE A 92 -1.44 -0.12 -0.35
C ILE A 92 -2.92 -0.46 -0.48
N ARG A 93 -3.51 -0.13 -1.62
CA ARG A 93 -4.88 -0.52 -1.94
C ARG A 93 -4.88 -1.54 -3.06
N VAL A 94 -5.50 -2.69 -2.80
CA VAL A 94 -5.75 -3.73 -3.81
C VAL A 94 -7.24 -3.75 -4.11
N VAL A 95 -7.58 -3.77 -5.38
CA VAL A 95 -8.95 -3.99 -5.86
C VAL A 95 -8.97 -5.23 -6.72
N SER A 96 -9.76 -6.22 -6.31
CA SER A 96 -9.98 -7.45 -7.08
C SER A 96 -11.34 -7.40 -7.75
N GLU A 97 -11.34 -7.35 -9.07
CA GLU A 97 -12.54 -7.36 -9.94
C GLU A 97 -12.77 -8.75 -10.49
N VAL A 98 -13.91 -9.35 -10.18
CA VAL A 98 -14.30 -10.65 -10.73
C VAL A 98 -14.87 -10.43 -12.13
N LEU A 99 -14.14 -10.90 -13.14
CA LEU A 99 -14.52 -10.78 -14.54
C LEU A 99 -15.48 -11.90 -14.97
N SER A 100 -15.24 -13.11 -14.45
CA SER A 100 -16.09 -14.29 -14.65
C SER A 100 -15.96 -15.21 -13.46
N SER A 101 -17.03 -15.94 -13.10
CA SER A 101 -17.07 -16.79 -11.91
C SER A 101 -17.77 -18.11 -12.18
N ASN A 102 -17.08 -19.21 -11.80
CA ASN A 102 -17.64 -20.53 -11.62
C ASN A 102 -17.04 -21.20 -10.36
N GLY A 103 -17.17 -20.53 -9.20
CA GLY A 103 -16.60 -20.97 -7.92
C GLY A 103 -15.17 -20.48 -7.68
N SER A 104 -14.73 -20.60 -6.43
CA SER A 104 -13.35 -20.29 -5.94
C SER A 104 -12.82 -18.89 -6.29
N THR A 105 -13.69 -17.88 -6.45
CA THR A 105 -13.29 -16.51 -6.85
C THR A 105 -12.49 -15.80 -5.78
N SER A 106 -12.77 -16.02 -4.49
CA SER A 106 -11.99 -15.45 -3.40
C SER A 106 -10.55 -15.97 -3.39
N GLN A 107 -10.36 -17.25 -3.73
CA GLN A 107 -9.02 -17.83 -3.84
C GLN A 107 -8.26 -17.29 -5.05
N ALA A 108 -8.94 -17.12 -6.18
CA ALA A 108 -8.37 -16.44 -7.35
C ALA A 108 -7.98 -14.99 -7.04
N SER A 109 -8.73 -14.29 -6.18
CA SER A 109 -8.38 -12.93 -5.75
C SER A 109 -7.12 -12.89 -4.89
N ILE A 110 -6.88 -13.88 -4.01
CA ILE A 110 -5.65 -14.01 -3.23
C ILE A 110 -4.46 -14.19 -4.16
N CYS A 111 -4.53 -15.15 -5.10
CA CYS A 111 -3.46 -15.41 -6.06
C CYS A 111 -3.20 -14.20 -6.97
N GLY A 112 -4.26 -13.62 -7.53
CA GLY A 112 -4.15 -12.44 -8.40
C GLY A 112 -3.58 -11.22 -7.67
N SER A 113 -3.95 -11.03 -6.41
CA SER A 113 -3.44 -9.91 -5.60
C SER A 113 -1.98 -10.09 -5.21
N THR A 114 -1.55 -11.32 -4.91
CA THR A 114 -0.12 -11.64 -4.72
C THR A 114 0.69 -11.24 -5.96
N LEU A 115 0.26 -11.69 -7.14
CA LEU A 115 0.94 -11.36 -8.41
C LEU A 115 0.93 -9.85 -8.69
N ALA A 116 -0.19 -9.18 -8.42
CA ALA A 116 -0.33 -7.74 -8.62
C ALA A 116 0.55 -6.92 -7.67
N LEU A 117 0.70 -7.34 -6.41
CA LEU A 117 1.62 -6.74 -5.43
C LEU A 117 3.07 -6.89 -5.89
N MET A 118 3.45 -8.07 -6.36
CA MET A 118 4.79 -8.33 -6.91
C MET A 118 5.04 -7.51 -8.18
N ASP A 119 4.04 -7.38 -9.06
CA ASP A 119 4.10 -6.53 -10.26
C ASP A 119 4.21 -5.04 -9.92
N ALA A 120 3.64 -4.60 -8.80
CA ALA A 120 3.77 -3.24 -8.29
C ALA A 120 5.15 -2.92 -7.68
N GLY A 121 6.00 -3.93 -7.48
CA GLY A 121 7.27 -3.78 -6.77
C GLY A 121 7.13 -3.70 -5.25
N VAL A 122 5.99 -4.16 -4.69
CA VAL A 122 5.84 -4.27 -3.23
C VAL A 122 6.68 -5.45 -2.75
N PRO A 123 7.66 -5.25 -1.85
CA PRO A 123 8.57 -6.29 -1.40
C PRO A 123 7.88 -7.21 -0.36
N ILE A 124 6.84 -7.93 -0.80
CA ILE A 124 6.16 -8.90 0.07
C ILE A 124 7.14 -9.97 0.53
N ARG A 125 7.00 -10.39 1.79
CA ARG A 125 7.94 -11.35 2.41
C ARG A 125 7.95 -12.69 1.69
N LYS A 126 6.77 -13.18 1.28
CA LYS A 126 6.59 -14.44 0.53
C LYS A 126 5.31 -14.38 -0.29
N PRO A 127 5.26 -15.05 -1.46
CA PRO A 127 4.02 -15.16 -2.21
C PRO A 127 3.00 -16.02 -1.47
N VAL A 128 1.74 -15.66 -1.61
CA VAL A 128 0.57 -16.32 -1.00
C VAL A 128 -0.33 -16.85 -2.11
N ALA A 129 -0.74 -18.11 -2.01
CA ALA A 129 -1.78 -18.67 -2.85
C ALA A 129 -3.01 -19.04 -2.01
N GLY A 130 -4.16 -19.05 -2.66
CA GLY A 130 -5.43 -19.47 -2.09
C GLY A 130 -5.97 -20.68 -2.83
N ILE A 131 -6.58 -21.60 -2.07
CA ILE A 131 -7.27 -22.77 -2.60
C ILE A 131 -8.45 -23.15 -1.68
N SER A 132 -9.45 -23.82 -2.22
CA SER A 132 -10.54 -24.41 -1.44
C SER A 132 -10.59 -25.92 -1.58
N THR A 133 -11.12 -26.59 -0.56
CA THR A 133 -11.53 -28.01 -0.61
C THR A 133 -13.00 -28.10 -0.26
N GLY A 134 -13.70 -28.97 -0.97
CA GLY A 134 -15.09 -29.29 -0.73
C GLY A 134 -15.24 -30.66 -0.08
N LEU A 135 -16.39 -30.87 0.56
CA LEU A 135 -16.80 -32.14 1.12
C LEU A 135 -18.19 -32.52 0.58
N VAL A 136 -18.33 -33.75 0.18
CA VAL A 136 -19.63 -34.34 -0.16
C VAL A 136 -19.79 -35.64 0.62
N THR A 137 -20.82 -35.70 1.47
CA THR A 137 -21.12 -36.88 2.30
C THR A 137 -22.27 -37.68 1.74
N ASP A 138 -22.28 -38.98 2.00
CA ASP A 138 -23.44 -39.84 1.69
C ASP A 138 -24.53 -39.62 2.76
N LYS A 139 -25.72 -39.20 2.33
CA LYS A 139 -26.87 -38.95 3.24
C LYS A 139 -27.28 -40.14 4.07
N ASN A 140 -27.03 -41.37 3.58
CA ASN A 140 -27.39 -42.61 4.28
C ASN A 140 -26.25 -43.17 5.14
N ASN A 141 -25.01 -42.74 4.88
CA ASN A 141 -23.83 -43.17 5.64
C ASN A 141 -22.82 -42.00 5.71
N PRO A 142 -22.87 -41.15 6.74
CA PRO A 142 -21.97 -40.00 6.89
C PRO A 142 -20.48 -40.34 6.97
N GLU A 143 -20.13 -41.58 7.30
CA GLU A 143 -18.73 -42.03 7.29
C GLU A 143 -18.19 -42.19 5.86
N ARG A 144 -19.08 -42.23 4.87
CA ARG A 144 -18.74 -42.30 3.47
C ARG A 144 -18.78 -40.89 2.87
N TYR A 145 -17.61 -40.34 2.57
CA TYR A 145 -17.49 -39.00 2.01
C TYR A 145 -16.43 -38.94 0.90
N ILE A 146 -16.50 -37.87 0.09
CA ILE A 146 -15.52 -37.52 -0.91
C ILE A 146 -15.02 -36.11 -0.63
N MET A 147 -13.71 -35.97 -0.59
CA MET A 147 -13.04 -34.67 -0.45
C MET A 147 -12.62 -34.16 -1.83
N LEU A 148 -13.15 -33.00 -2.25
CA LEU A 148 -12.83 -32.35 -3.52
C LEU A 148 -11.68 -31.36 -3.31
N THR A 149 -10.75 -31.32 -4.26
CA THR A 149 -9.70 -30.27 -4.30
C THR A 149 -10.10 -29.24 -5.32
N ASP A 150 -10.24 -27.98 -4.89
CA ASP A 150 -10.85 -26.89 -5.61
C ASP A 150 -12.31 -27.18 -5.97
N ILE A 151 -13.19 -26.23 -5.90
CA ILE A 151 -14.62 -26.43 -6.10
C ILE A 151 -15.20 -25.49 -7.14
N GLN A 152 -16.12 -26.03 -7.94
CA GLN A 152 -16.95 -25.28 -8.86
C GLN A 152 -18.21 -24.75 -8.16
N GLY A 153 -18.92 -23.81 -8.81
CA GLY A 153 -20.13 -23.25 -8.24
C GLY A 153 -21.21 -24.26 -7.92
N ILE A 154 -21.35 -25.34 -8.71
CA ILE A 154 -22.31 -26.42 -8.44
C ILE A 154 -21.88 -27.28 -7.24
N GLU A 155 -20.59 -27.51 -7.07
CA GLU A 155 -20.01 -28.26 -5.96
C GLU A 155 -20.08 -27.47 -4.65
N ASP A 156 -19.91 -26.14 -4.70
CA ASP A 156 -20.15 -25.24 -3.57
C ASP A 156 -21.64 -25.26 -3.17
N PHE A 157 -22.55 -25.25 -4.14
CA PHE A 157 -23.98 -25.21 -3.86
C PHE A 157 -24.50 -26.50 -3.22
N PHE A 158 -24.10 -27.64 -3.73
CA PHE A 158 -24.57 -28.97 -3.27
C PHE A 158 -23.66 -29.65 -2.25
N GLY A 159 -22.43 -29.21 -2.10
CA GLY A 159 -21.47 -29.76 -1.15
C GLY A 159 -21.81 -29.41 0.30
N ASP A 160 -21.24 -30.16 1.22
CA ASP A 160 -21.47 -30.04 2.66
C ASP A 160 -20.47 -29.16 3.38
N MET A 161 -19.34 -28.86 2.73
CA MET A 161 -18.28 -28.00 3.23
C MET A 161 -17.59 -27.23 2.09
N ASP A 162 -17.27 -25.97 2.34
CA ASP A 162 -16.32 -25.17 1.59
C ASP A 162 -15.21 -24.70 2.55
N PHE A 163 -14.04 -25.34 2.46
CA PHE A 163 -12.88 -25.08 3.32
C PHE A 163 -11.82 -24.30 2.53
N LYS A 164 -11.70 -23.00 2.81
CA LYS A 164 -10.83 -22.07 2.11
C LYS A 164 -9.58 -21.78 2.90
N VAL A 165 -8.42 -21.92 2.26
CA VAL A 165 -7.11 -21.67 2.87
C VAL A 165 -6.30 -20.73 1.99
N GLY A 166 -5.78 -19.66 2.58
CA GLY A 166 -4.71 -18.83 2.04
C GLY A 166 -3.40 -19.11 2.78
N GLY A 167 -2.27 -19.09 2.07
CA GLY A 167 -0.98 -19.29 2.73
C GLY A 167 0.21 -19.28 1.80
N THR A 168 1.38 -19.22 2.42
CA THR A 168 2.70 -19.36 1.79
C THR A 168 3.10 -20.85 1.77
N LYS A 169 4.28 -21.17 1.27
CA LYS A 169 4.87 -22.51 1.39
C LYS A 169 5.12 -22.93 2.85
N ASP A 170 5.42 -21.95 3.72
CA ASP A 170 5.81 -22.25 5.10
C ASP A 170 4.62 -22.41 6.04
N GLY A 171 3.47 -21.83 5.71
CA GLY A 171 2.32 -21.87 6.59
C GLY A 171 1.07 -21.20 6.04
N ILE A 172 0.01 -21.35 6.81
CA ILE A 172 -1.32 -20.81 6.53
C ILE A 172 -1.39 -19.38 7.08
N THR A 173 -1.96 -18.46 6.28
CA THR A 173 -2.16 -17.07 6.67
C THR A 173 -3.62 -16.72 6.90
N ALA A 174 -4.54 -17.44 6.26
CA ALA A 174 -5.98 -17.26 6.50
C ALA A 174 -6.76 -18.56 6.24
N ILE A 175 -7.84 -18.73 6.99
CA ILE A 175 -8.81 -19.82 6.83
C ILE A 175 -10.21 -19.23 6.87
N GLN A 176 -11.08 -19.75 5.99
CA GLN A 176 -12.53 -19.54 6.07
C GLN A 176 -13.22 -20.87 5.80
N VAL A 177 -14.11 -21.26 6.70
CA VAL A 177 -14.86 -22.52 6.58
C VAL A 177 -16.35 -22.21 6.58
N ASP A 178 -17.06 -22.77 5.62
CA ASP A 178 -18.52 -22.81 5.57
C ASP A 178 -18.96 -24.27 5.54
N ILE A 179 -19.80 -24.67 6.50
CA ILE A 179 -20.29 -26.04 6.66
C ILE A 179 -21.81 -26.05 6.71
N LYS A 180 -22.40 -27.05 6.07
CA LYS A 180 -23.86 -27.26 6.02
C LYS A 180 -24.30 -28.52 6.81
N ILE A 181 -23.36 -29.11 7.54
CA ILE A 181 -23.55 -30.29 8.41
C ILE A 181 -23.21 -29.91 9.86
N ASP A 182 -23.58 -30.72 10.81
CA ASP A 182 -23.49 -30.41 12.25
C ASP A 182 -22.05 -30.33 12.80
N GLY A 183 -21.04 -30.70 12.02
CA GLY A 183 -19.63 -30.58 12.38
C GLY A 183 -18.73 -31.40 11.47
N LEU A 184 -17.42 -31.25 11.65
CA LEU A 184 -16.36 -31.95 10.92
C LEU A 184 -15.58 -32.82 11.90
N THR A 185 -15.24 -34.05 11.48
CA THR A 185 -14.30 -34.89 12.25
C THR A 185 -12.87 -34.36 12.10
N TYR A 186 -12.01 -34.71 13.06
CA TYR A 186 -10.58 -34.33 12.97
C TYR A 186 -9.92 -34.90 11.72
N ASP A 187 -10.28 -36.10 11.29
CA ASP A 187 -9.75 -36.74 10.07
C ASP A 187 -10.11 -35.94 8.81
N ILE A 188 -11.33 -35.42 8.72
CA ILE A 188 -11.75 -34.54 7.60
C ILE A 188 -10.96 -33.24 7.60
N ILE A 189 -10.75 -32.63 8.77
CA ILE A 189 -9.98 -31.40 8.91
C ILE A 189 -8.50 -31.60 8.50
N GLU A 190 -7.88 -32.68 8.96
CA GLU A 190 -6.51 -33.05 8.61
C GLU A 190 -6.35 -33.26 7.10
N GLN A 191 -7.25 -34.06 6.49
CA GLN A 191 -7.26 -34.24 5.04
C GLN A 191 -7.47 -32.93 4.27
N ALA A 192 -8.31 -32.01 4.78
CA ALA A 192 -8.52 -30.69 4.17
C ALA A 192 -7.22 -29.88 4.19
N PHE A 193 -6.49 -29.88 5.29
CA PHE A 193 -5.18 -29.20 5.38
C PHE A 193 -4.14 -29.82 4.44
N GLU A 194 -4.04 -31.13 4.39
CA GLU A 194 -3.10 -31.82 3.49
C GLU A 194 -3.39 -31.50 2.01
N LYS A 195 -4.66 -31.65 1.59
CA LYS A 195 -5.07 -31.35 0.21
C LYS A 195 -4.84 -29.90 -0.15
N THR A 196 -5.20 -28.96 0.73
CA THR A 196 -4.97 -27.54 0.50
C THR A 196 -3.49 -27.20 0.46
N LYS A 197 -2.63 -27.88 1.24
CA LYS A 197 -1.18 -27.69 1.19
C LYS A 197 -0.62 -28.12 -0.16
N ILE A 198 -0.91 -29.32 -0.62
CA ILE A 198 -0.43 -29.84 -1.90
C ILE A 198 -0.88 -28.95 -3.05
N ALA A 199 -2.15 -28.57 -3.09
CA ALA A 199 -2.69 -27.73 -4.15
C ALA A 199 -2.10 -26.30 -4.12
N ARG A 200 -1.89 -25.73 -2.94
CA ARG A 200 -1.29 -24.40 -2.75
C ARG A 200 0.17 -24.39 -3.18
N ASP A 201 0.93 -25.41 -2.81
CA ASP A 201 2.34 -25.56 -3.24
C ASP A 201 2.41 -25.65 -4.77
N TYR A 202 1.53 -26.43 -5.39
CA TYR A 202 1.45 -26.50 -6.87
C TYR A 202 1.12 -25.14 -7.51
N ILE A 203 0.16 -24.38 -6.97
CA ILE A 203 -0.19 -23.06 -7.50
C ILE A 203 1.01 -22.12 -7.38
N LEU A 204 1.70 -22.11 -6.25
CA LEU A 204 2.86 -21.25 -6.03
C LEU A 204 4.00 -21.58 -6.98
N ASP A 205 4.33 -22.88 -7.19
CA ASP A 205 5.50 -23.29 -7.95
C ASP A 205 5.24 -23.37 -9.44
N GLU A 206 4.14 -23.98 -9.85
CA GLU A 206 3.89 -24.32 -11.26
C GLU A 206 3.06 -23.25 -11.98
N ILE A 207 2.29 -22.44 -11.26
CA ILE A 207 1.38 -21.45 -11.86
C ILE A 207 1.88 -20.02 -11.66
N MET A 208 2.24 -19.65 -10.42
CA MET A 208 2.57 -18.26 -10.08
C MET A 208 4.05 -17.94 -10.33
N ALA A 209 4.97 -18.79 -9.87
CA ALA A 209 6.41 -18.55 -10.01
C ALA A 209 6.88 -18.39 -11.46
N PRO A 210 6.38 -19.15 -12.46
CA PRO A 210 6.75 -18.92 -13.87
C PRO A 210 6.31 -17.56 -14.42
N VAL A 211 5.30 -16.92 -13.82
CA VAL A 211 4.81 -15.60 -14.25
C VAL A 211 5.64 -14.49 -13.62
N ILE A 212 5.86 -14.58 -12.34
CA ILE A 212 6.70 -13.65 -11.58
C ILE A 212 7.23 -14.35 -10.33
N GLU A 213 8.53 -14.56 -10.25
CA GLU A 213 9.17 -15.31 -9.16
C GLU A 213 9.41 -14.43 -7.93
N LYS A 214 9.76 -13.17 -8.14
CA LYS A 214 10.04 -12.18 -7.10
C LYS A 214 9.38 -10.84 -7.42
N PRO A 215 9.12 -9.99 -6.42
CA PRO A 215 8.69 -8.62 -6.66
C PRO A 215 9.64 -7.89 -7.62
N ARG A 216 9.11 -6.99 -8.44
CA ARG A 216 9.92 -6.13 -9.30
C ARG A 216 10.84 -5.27 -8.44
N ASP A 217 12.05 -5.03 -8.91
CA ASP A 217 13.07 -4.25 -8.21
C ASP A 217 12.68 -2.75 -8.12
N GLU A 218 11.85 -2.26 -9.06
CA GLU A 218 11.36 -0.89 -9.08
C GLU A 218 9.83 -0.84 -9.10
N ILE A 219 9.29 0.15 -8.39
CA ILE A 219 7.86 0.48 -8.47
C ILE A 219 7.52 1.08 -9.84
N SER A 220 6.23 1.02 -10.20
CA SER A 220 5.73 1.61 -11.45
C SER A 220 6.14 3.09 -11.56
N LYS A 221 6.48 3.53 -12.78
CA LYS A 221 6.73 4.94 -13.07
C LYS A 221 5.53 5.87 -12.81
N TYR A 222 4.35 5.30 -12.67
CA TYR A 222 3.11 6.04 -12.34
C TYR A 222 2.83 6.09 -10.84
N ALA A 223 3.51 5.27 -10.05
CA ALA A 223 3.42 5.33 -8.60
C ALA A 223 4.20 6.55 -8.07
N PRO A 224 3.70 7.23 -7.03
CA PRO A 224 4.43 8.31 -6.41
C PRO A 224 5.73 7.78 -5.81
N ARG A 225 6.86 8.42 -6.11
CA ARG A 225 8.15 8.13 -5.47
C ARG A 225 8.23 8.89 -4.17
N ILE A 226 8.70 8.24 -3.12
CA ILE A 226 8.86 8.85 -1.80
C ILE A 226 10.33 9.25 -1.63
N LEU A 227 10.54 10.53 -1.31
CA LEU A 227 11.81 11.02 -0.77
C LEU A 227 11.61 11.27 0.72
N THR A 228 12.45 10.68 1.56
CA THR A 228 12.38 10.83 3.00
C THR A 228 13.57 11.64 3.52
N ALA A 229 13.31 12.50 4.50
CA ALA A 229 14.33 13.18 5.28
C ALA A 229 13.87 13.27 6.74
N THR A 230 14.80 13.53 7.65
CA THR A 230 14.49 13.82 9.04
C THR A 230 14.94 15.24 9.35
N ILE A 231 14.06 16.01 9.97
CA ILE A 231 14.34 17.36 10.47
C ILE A 231 14.19 17.37 11.99
N SER A 232 14.79 18.34 12.65
CA SER A 232 14.60 18.54 14.10
C SER A 232 13.11 18.84 14.37
N THR A 233 12.56 18.25 15.43
CA THR A 233 11.17 18.46 15.84
C THR A 233 10.84 19.94 16.09
N ASP A 234 11.83 20.72 16.57
CA ASP A 234 11.69 22.16 16.76
C ASP A 234 11.47 22.92 15.45
N LYS A 235 11.94 22.37 14.32
CA LYS A 235 11.82 22.98 12.98
C LYS A 235 10.53 22.63 12.24
N ILE A 236 9.75 21.67 12.75
CA ILE A 236 8.48 21.29 12.13
C ILE A 236 7.58 22.52 11.96
N LYS A 237 7.48 23.35 13.02
CA LYS A 237 6.67 24.58 12.99
C LYS A 237 7.13 25.57 11.93
N ASP A 238 8.44 25.70 11.71
CA ASP A 238 9.02 26.61 10.72
C ASP A 238 8.72 26.11 9.29
N VAL A 239 8.82 24.81 9.04
CA VAL A 239 8.52 24.16 7.75
C VAL A 239 7.03 24.23 7.42
N ILE A 240 6.16 24.00 8.39
CA ILE A 240 4.71 24.11 8.22
C ILE A 240 4.31 25.58 8.02
N GLY A 241 4.89 26.48 8.84
CA GLY A 241 4.59 27.90 8.87
C GLY A 241 3.22 28.22 9.48
N PRO A 242 2.93 29.51 9.78
CA PRO A 242 1.66 29.93 10.35
C PRO A 242 0.46 29.52 9.48
N GLY A 243 -0.44 28.66 10.04
CA GLY A 243 -1.60 28.14 9.31
C GLY A 243 -1.27 27.36 8.05
N GLY A 244 -0.11 26.69 8.01
CA GLY A 244 0.31 25.87 6.87
C GLY A 244 0.83 26.67 5.65
N LYS A 245 1.03 27.98 5.76
CA LYS A 245 1.39 28.83 4.61
C LYS A 245 2.71 28.46 3.95
N MET A 246 3.70 28.03 4.74
CA MET A 246 5.01 27.72 4.18
C MET A 246 5.00 26.39 3.44
N ILE A 247 4.44 25.36 4.03
CA ILE A 247 4.32 24.04 3.38
C ILE A 247 3.46 24.12 2.11
N ASN A 248 2.36 24.87 2.13
CA ASN A 248 1.52 25.06 0.94
C ASN A 248 2.27 25.81 -0.16
N LYS A 249 3.11 26.79 0.17
CA LYS A 249 3.97 27.47 -0.81
C LYS A 249 4.95 26.50 -1.50
N ILE A 250 5.50 25.55 -0.76
CA ILE A 250 6.38 24.52 -1.31
C ILE A 250 5.59 23.60 -2.23
N ILE A 251 4.41 23.14 -1.79
CA ILE A 251 3.50 22.28 -2.56
C ILE A 251 3.10 22.96 -3.87
N ASP A 252 2.66 24.22 -3.81
CA ASP A 252 2.25 25.00 -4.99
C ASP A 252 3.41 25.23 -5.99
N ALA A 253 4.63 25.43 -5.47
CA ALA A 253 5.82 25.69 -6.31
C ALA A 253 6.39 24.43 -6.96
N THR A 254 6.08 23.24 -6.45
CA THR A 254 6.69 21.98 -6.88
C THR A 254 5.68 20.93 -7.36
N GLY A 255 4.40 21.08 -7.01
CA GLY A 255 3.34 20.12 -7.36
C GLY A 255 3.44 18.78 -6.64
N VAL A 256 4.28 18.69 -5.59
CA VAL A 256 4.44 17.48 -4.77
C VAL A 256 3.41 17.45 -3.63
N LYS A 257 3.27 16.29 -2.99
CA LYS A 257 2.57 16.18 -1.71
C LYS A 257 3.59 15.92 -0.61
N ILE A 258 3.35 16.46 0.58
CA ILE A 258 4.30 16.42 1.70
C ILE A 258 3.55 16.02 2.96
N ASP A 259 4.04 15.00 3.65
CA ASP A 259 3.61 14.60 4.99
C ASP A 259 4.77 14.81 5.97
N ILE A 260 4.48 15.35 7.15
CA ILE A 260 5.48 15.54 8.23
C ILE A 260 4.88 14.92 9.49
N SER A 261 5.59 13.96 10.06
CA SER A 261 5.22 13.33 11.33
C SER A 261 5.80 14.08 12.52
N ASP A 262 5.22 13.88 13.70
CA ASP A 262 5.60 14.58 14.94
C ASP A 262 7.03 14.26 15.41
N ASP A 263 7.61 13.15 14.94
CA ASP A 263 9.01 12.76 15.18
C ASP A 263 10.01 13.47 14.25
N GLY A 264 9.55 14.33 13.34
CA GLY A 264 10.38 15.05 12.39
C GLY A 264 10.67 14.31 11.07
N LYS A 265 10.06 13.14 10.83
CA LYS A 265 10.17 12.43 9.55
C LYS A 265 9.35 13.17 8.49
N VAL A 266 9.99 13.60 7.42
CA VAL A 266 9.39 14.26 6.26
C VAL A 266 9.32 13.27 5.11
N CYS A 267 8.13 13.06 4.57
CA CYS A 267 7.88 12.24 3.40
C CYS A 267 7.38 13.13 2.25
N ILE A 268 8.10 13.16 1.15
CA ILE A 268 7.74 13.91 -0.06
C ILE A 268 7.35 12.91 -1.14
N TYR A 269 6.12 13.00 -1.61
CA TYR A 269 5.54 12.14 -2.65
C TYR A 269 5.51 12.88 -3.97
N SER A 270 6.23 12.38 -4.95
CA SER A 270 6.32 12.99 -6.28
C SER A 270 6.30 11.95 -7.39
N THR A 271 5.57 12.23 -8.45
CA THR A 271 5.65 11.44 -9.71
C THR A 271 6.84 11.88 -10.57
N ASP A 272 7.41 13.06 -10.29
CA ASP A 272 8.58 13.63 -10.95
C ASP A 272 9.75 13.78 -9.97
N THR A 273 10.88 13.17 -10.31
CA THR A 273 12.06 13.13 -9.44
C THR A 273 12.66 14.53 -9.18
N ASP A 274 12.62 15.43 -10.18
CA ASP A 274 13.22 16.76 -10.06
C ASP A 274 12.37 17.67 -9.16
N SER A 275 11.05 17.58 -9.28
CA SER A 275 10.10 18.26 -8.38
C SER A 275 10.26 17.80 -6.94
N GLY A 276 10.43 16.50 -6.71
CA GLY A 276 10.69 15.94 -5.38
C GLY A 276 12.00 16.46 -4.77
N LYS A 277 13.08 16.46 -5.54
CA LYS A 277 14.38 17.00 -5.10
C LYS A 277 14.33 18.49 -4.79
N LYS A 278 13.60 19.27 -5.61
CA LYS A 278 13.38 20.70 -5.38
C LYS A 278 12.64 20.96 -4.08
N ALA A 279 11.57 20.22 -3.82
CA ALA A 279 10.82 20.33 -2.58
C ALA A 279 11.67 19.95 -1.36
N MET A 280 12.44 18.85 -1.47
CA MET A 280 13.38 18.42 -0.43
C MET A 280 14.39 19.53 -0.10
N LYS A 281 14.99 20.13 -1.13
CA LYS A 281 15.94 21.24 -0.94
C LYS A 281 15.27 22.40 -0.21
N MET A 282 14.07 22.82 -0.62
CA MET A 282 13.35 23.93 0.02
C MET A 282 13.06 23.63 1.51
N ILE A 283 12.68 22.40 1.84
CA ILE A 283 12.44 21.99 3.24
C ILE A 283 13.74 22.04 4.04
N MET A 284 14.81 21.47 3.50
CA MET A 284 16.11 21.45 4.18
C MET A 284 16.68 22.83 4.38
N ASP A 285 16.51 23.76 3.42
CA ASP A 285 16.93 25.15 3.54
C ASP A 285 16.20 25.88 4.69
N ILE A 286 14.92 25.55 4.93
CA ILE A 286 14.16 26.10 6.06
C ILE A 286 14.58 25.46 7.38
N ALA A 287 14.75 24.14 7.38
CA ALA A 287 15.08 23.36 8.58
C ALA A 287 16.54 23.55 9.04
N ARG A 288 17.45 23.92 8.12
CA ARG A 288 18.88 24.09 8.40
C ARG A 288 19.09 25.13 9.48
N GLU A 289 19.95 24.85 10.44
CA GLU A 289 20.45 25.84 11.40
C GLU A 289 21.60 26.62 10.81
N ILE A 290 21.70 27.89 11.19
CA ILE A 290 22.81 28.76 10.79
C ILE A 290 23.94 28.54 11.77
N GLU A 291 25.08 28.15 11.27
CA GLU A 291 26.28 27.95 12.10
C GLU A 291 27.24 29.13 11.97
N VAL A 292 27.97 29.40 13.07
CA VAL A 292 28.98 30.44 13.09
C VAL A 292 30.16 30.07 12.20
N GLY A 293 30.47 30.95 11.25
CA GLY A 293 31.55 30.74 10.27
C GLY A 293 31.07 30.28 8.90
N GLU A 294 29.78 30.08 8.69
CA GLU A 294 29.22 29.78 7.37
C GLU A 294 29.14 31.06 6.49
N ILE A 295 29.31 30.86 5.20
CA ILE A 295 29.22 31.93 4.18
C ILE A 295 27.91 31.77 3.42
N TYR A 296 27.16 32.87 3.29
CA TYR A 296 25.88 32.92 2.59
C TYR A 296 25.87 33.99 1.50
N ASP A 297 25.28 33.69 0.37
CA ASP A 297 24.86 34.68 -0.60
C ASP A 297 23.50 35.23 -0.16
N GLY A 298 23.43 36.53 0.10
CA GLY A 298 22.20 37.13 0.58
C GLY A 298 21.80 38.38 -0.22
N THR A 299 20.51 38.73 -0.14
CA THR A 299 19.94 39.92 -0.75
C THR A 299 19.55 40.92 0.32
N VAL A 300 20.01 42.17 0.22
CA VAL A 300 19.62 43.24 1.15
C VAL A 300 18.13 43.52 0.99
N THR A 301 17.36 43.30 2.07
CA THR A 301 15.91 43.50 2.10
C THR A 301 15.55 44.88 2.64
N ARG A 302 16.31 45.38 3.62
CA ARG A 302 16.04 46.63 4.30
C ARG A 302 17.33 47.26 4.85
N ILE A 303 17.51 48.55 4.64
CA ILE A 303 18.62 49.33 5.18
C ILE A 303 18.12 50.19 6.35
N MET A 304 18.87 50.19 7.47
CA MET A 304 18.62 50.95 8.68
C MET A 304 19.86 51.76 9.07
N ASN A 305 19.71 52.74 9.99
CA ASN A 305 20.83 53.56 10.45
C ASN A 305 21.96 52.79 11.13
N PHE A 306 21.69 51.58 11.60
CA PHE A 306 22.63 50.73 12.32
C PHE A 306 23.14 49.55 11.50
N GLY A 307 22.65 49.35 10.26
CA GLY A 307 23.05 48.24 9.41
C GLY A 307 22.02 47.88 8.35
N ALA A 308 22.16 46.71 7.78
CA ALA A 308 21.26 46.20 6.75
C ALA A 308 20.71 44.82 7.14
N PHE A 309 19.45 44.58 6.85
CA PHE A 309 18.89 43.26 6.89
C PHE A 309 19.13 42.58 5.55
N VAL A 310 19.61 41.35 5.61
CA VAL A 310 20.00 40.54 4.45
C VAL A 310 19.19 39.23 4.50
N ASP A 311 18.40 38.98 3.48
CA ASP A 311 17.75 37.68 3.29
C ASP A 311 18.82 36.68 2.81
N ILE A 312 19.08 35.66 3.63
CA ILE A 312 20.05 34.59 3.35
C ILE A 312 19.37 33.31 2.84
N GLY A 313 18.09 33.41 2.46
CA GLY A 313 17.30 32.28 1.99
C GLY A 313 16.58 31.51 3.12
N GLY A 314 15.63 30.66 2.75
CA GLY A 314 14.84 29.87 3.72
C GLY A 314 13.94 30.69 4.64
N GLY A 315 13.65 31.99 4.32
CA GLY A 315 12.86 32.87 5.17
C GLY A 315 13.64 33.43 6.37
N LYS A 316 14.96 33.36 6.34
CA LYS A 316 15.85 33.85 7.40
C LYS A 316 16.50 35.15 7.01
N GLU A 317 16.49 36.13 7.92
CA GLU A 317 17.17 37.41 7.76
C GLU A 317 18.38 37.49 8.72
N GLY A 318 19.52 37.85 8.19
CA GLY A 318 20.71 38.26 8.94
C GLY A 318 20.78 39.75 9.12
N LEU A 319 21.34 40.24 10.24
CA LEU A 319 21.62 41.63 10.46
C LEU A 319 23.11 41.91 10.26
N LEU A 320 23.43 42.68 9.21
CA LEU A 320 24.77 43.21 8.95
C LEU A 320 24.92 44.58 9.64
N LEU A 321 25.71 44.63 10.72
CA LEU A 321 25.91 45.85 11.48
C LEU A 321 26.89 46.80 10.82
N SER A 322 26.56 48.08 10.69
CA SER A 322 27.37 49.11 10.02
C SER A 322 28.72 49.37 10.70
N LEU A 323 28.83 49.14 12.01
CA LEU A 323 30.05 49.36 12.79
C LEU A 323 31.15 48.28 12.61
N ILE A 324 30.80 47.15 12.03
CA ILE A 324 31.69 45.99 11.94
C ILE A 324 32.13 45.72 10.47
N HIS A 325 31.28 46.09 9.49
CA HIS A 325 31.45 45.59 8.12
C HIS A 325 31.43 46.63 7.02
N ILE A 326 31.32 47.95 7.30
CA ILE A 326 31.33 48.97 6.29
C ILE A 326 32.59 49.85 6.42
N SER A 327 33.66 49.42 5.77
CA SER A 327 34.73 50.31 5.34
C SER A 327 34.66 50.39 3.81
N GLU A 328 33.91 51.34 3.29
CA GLU A 328 33.69 51.72 1.89
C GLU A 328 32.64 50.98 1.08
N PRO A 329 31.95 51.71 0.16
CA PRO A 329 30.96 51.13 -0.74
C PRO A 329 31.69 50.44 -1.90
N THR A 330 32.15 49.23 -1.68
CA THR A 330 32.82 48.46 -2.72
C THR A 330 32.09 47.17 -2.99
N ARG A 331 31.49 47.11 -4.16
CA ARG A 331 31.02 45.92 -4.88
C ARG A 331 30.23 44.89 -4.06
N LEU A 332 28.95 44.86 -4.29
CA LEU A 332 28.08 43.74 -4.08
C LEU A 332 28.75 42.43 -4.56
N GLY A 333 29.07 41.56 -3.63
CA GLY A 333 29.57 40.24 -3.93
C GLY A 333 30.72 39.82 -3.01
N MET A 334 30.39 39.12 -1.96
CA MET A 334 31.15 38.41 -0.95
C MET A 334 31.13 39.08 0.42
N ILE A 335 30.29 38.51 1.29
CA ILE A 335 30.31 38.76 2.72
C ILE A 335 30.72 37.44 3.36
N SER A 336 31.83 37.46 4.03
CA SER A 336 32.35 36.37 4.86
C SER A 336 31.75 36.42 6.27
#